data_504abd508eb57ec984f78bae462c470d
#
_entry.id   504abd508eb57ec984f78bae462c470d
#
_cell.length_a   1.000
_cell.length_b   1.000
_cell.length_c   1.000
_cell.angle_alpha   90.00
_cell.angle_beta   90.00
_cell.angle_gamma   90.00
#
_symmetry.space_group_name_H-M   'P 1'
#
loop_
_entity.id
_entity.type
_entity.pdbx_description
1 polymer ?
#
loop_
_entity_poly.entity_id
_entity_poly.type
_entity_poly.pdbx_seq_one_letter_code
_entity_poly.pdbx_strand_id
1 'polypeptide(L)'
;MYHFLGHLPPLNLSRQTLHRLKKGQGRLAVLVAALREAGYELRPDPVALTGKVGQRDIARRAGLSRATVVALAGGKGTIQSYVTLAAALKVTPRIAERKSYSACMSSRDQAWQTPPSLLASILQAAGRSEFDLDPCSPLSDGPVPALVRWTESDDGLTQPWRGLVFVNPPYSRSLPHWVAKCRAEADAGAVIIGLVPSRTDTRWWHDNVAGQADVIALRGRLKFGGGTSSAPFPSAIVIWGDPQLAEKIASALPGSWHIQAQAIPIKTVA
;
A
#
# COMPACT_ATOMS: atom_id res chain seq x y z
N MET A 1 -16.57 -12.15 -29.51
CA MET A 1 -17.08 -11.42 -28.35
C MET A 1 -16.40 -11.81 -27.04
N TYR A 2 -16.11 -13.10 -26.78
CA TYR A 2 -15.47 -13.58 -25.53
C TYR A 2 -14.00 -13.97 -25.68
N HIS A 3 -13.29 -13.43 -26.64
CA HIS A 3 -11.91 -13.82 -26.99
C HIS A 3 -10.95 -13.73 -25.80
N PHE A 4 -11.15 -12.74 -24.91
CA PHE A 4 -10.33 -12.55 -23.71
C PHE A 4 -10.49 -13.66 -22.67
N LEU A 5 -11.57 -14.43 -22.71
CA LEU A 5 -11.81 -15.57 -21.81
C LEU A 5 -11.17 -16.88 -22.31
N GLY A 6 -10.71 -16.90 -23.55
CA GLY A 6 -9.98 -18.05 -24.11
C GLY A 6 -8.60 -18.25 -23.48
N HIS A 7 -8.00 -17.17 -23.01
CA HIS A 7 -6.65 -17.13 -22.43
C HIS A 7 -6.68 -16.81 -20.91
N LEU A 8 -7.60 -17.47 -20.18
CA LEU A 8 -7.64 -17.36 -18.73
C LEU A 8 -6.34 -17.92 -18.12
N PRO A 9 -5.71 -17.20 -17.18
CA PRO A 9 -4.60 -17.74 -16.41
C PRO A 9 -5.06 -18.94 -15.57
N PRO A 10 -4.15 -19.71 -14.95
CA PRO A 10 -4.52 -20.74 -14.00
C PRO A 10 -5.35 -20.14 -12.86
N LEU A 11 -6.60 -20.56 -12.76
CA LEU A 11 -7.53 -20.10 -11.71
C LEU A 11 -7.89 -21.26 -10.80
N ASN A 12 -7.95 -20.99 -9.50
CA ASN A 12 -8.39 -21.97 -8.49
C ASN A 12 -9.90 -22.12 -8.52
N LEU A 13 -10.42 -22.75 -9.58
CA LEU A 13 -11.85 -22.97 -9.83
C LEU A 13 -12.08 -24.42 -10.27
N SER A 14 -13.30 -24.93 -10.00
CA SER A 14 -13.71 -26.23 -10.53
C SER A 14 -13.73 -26.23 -12.05
N ARG A 15 -13.44 -27.40 -12.68
CA ARG A 15 -13.45 -27.55 -14.14
C ARG A 15 -14.78 -27.10 -14.76
N GLN A 16 -15.89 -27.37 -14.10
CA GLN A 16 -17.22 -26.97 -14.55
C GLN A 16 -17.40 -25.45 -14.54
N THR A 17 -16.98 -24.79 -13.46
CA THR A 17 -17.01 -23.32 -13.33
C THR A 17 -16.14 -22.67 -14.38
N LEU A 18 -14.91 -23.16 -14.57
CA LEU A 18 -13.99 -22.65 -15.56
C LEU A 18 -14.54 -22.78 -16.99
N HIS A 19 -15.15 -23.93 -17.31
CA HIS A 19 -15.78 -24.14 -18.60
C HIS A 19 -16.93 -23.15 -18.87
N ARG A 20 -17.79 -22.90 -17.86
CA ARG A 20 -18.87 -21.90 -17.97
C ARG A 20 -18.34 -20.49 -18.17
N LEU A 21 -17.30 -20.10 -17.42
CA LEU A 21 -16.67 -18.79 -17.54
C LEU A 21 -16.09 -18.58 -18.95
N LYS A 22 -15.38 -19.56 -19.49
CA LYS A 22 -14.82 -19.51 -20.87
C LYS A 22 -15.91 -19.32 -21.94
N LYS A 23 -17.12 -19.79 -21.69
CA LYS A 23 -18.30 -19.55 -22.55
C LYS A 23 -19.00 -18.21 -22.29
N GLY A 24 -18.45 -17.36 -21.41
CA GLY A 24 -19.08 -16.10 -21.02
C GLY A 24 -20.29 -16.27 -20.09
N GLN A 25 -20.48 -17.48 -19.56
CA GLN A 25 -21.58 -17.81 -18.67
C GLN A 25 -21.12 -17.72 -17.21
N GLY A 26 -21.84 -17.02 -16.37
CA GLY A 26 -21.53 -16.94 -14.94
C GLY A 26 -21.62 -15.53 -14.37
N ARG A 27 -21.43 -15.47 -13.06
CA ARG A 27 -21.43 -14.20 -12.32
C ARG A 27 -20.09 -13.49 -12.51
N LEU A 28 -20.13 -12.21 -12.84
CA LEU A 28 -18.94 -11.38 -12.99
C LEU A 28 -18.07 -11.36 -11.73
N ALA A 29 -18.68 -11.30 -10.56
CA ALA A 29 -17.99 -11.33 -9.28
C ALA A 29 -17.12 -12.57 -9.07
N VAL A 30 -17.54 -13.75 -9.58
CA VAL A 30 -16.76 -15.00 -9.49
C VAL A 30 -15.51 -14.91 -10.36
N LEU A 31 -15.62 -14.38 -11.58
CA LEU A 31 -14.47 -14.17 -12.47
C LEU A 31 -13.50 -13.16 -11.86
N VAL A 32 -14.00 -12.02 -11.39
CA VAL A 32 -13.17 -10.95 -10.80
C VAL A 32 -12.45 -11.43 -9.56
N ALA A 33 -13.13 -12.18 -8.68
CA ALA A 33 -12.51 -12.73 -7.46
C ALA A 33 -11.39 -13.74 -7.81
N ALA A 34 -11.66 -14.69 -8.70
CA ALA A 34 -10.68 -15.69 -9.13
C ALA A 34 -9.47 -15.07 -9.85
N LEU A 35 -9.69 -14.04 -10.67
CA LEU A 35 -8.60 -13.31 -11.31
C LEU A 35 -7.74 -12.58 -10.26
N ARG A 36 -8.37 -11.93 -9.27
CA ARG A 36 -7.65 -11.22 -8.20
C ARG A 36 -6.79 -12.18 -7.35
N GLU A 37 -7.33 -13.33 -7.02
CA GLU A 37 -6.60 -14.38 -6.29
C GLU A 37 -5.38 -14.88 -7.09
N ALA A 38 -5.53 -15.02 -8.41
CA ALA A 38 -4.45 -15.44 -9.31
C ALA A 38 -3.47 -14.30 -9.72
N GLY A 39 -3.62 -13.08 -9.19
CA GLY A 39 -2.75 -11.95 -9.54
C GLY A 39 -3.11 -11.22 -10.83
N TYR A 40 -4.35 -11.38 -11.31
CA TYR A 40 -4.84 -10.75 -12.53
C TYR A 40 -6.02 -9.84 -12.27
N GLU A 41 -6.33 -8.98 -13.23
CA GLU A 41 -7.50 -8.11 -13.19
C GLU A 41 -8.20 -8.05 -14.55
N LEU A 42 -9.50 -7.81 -14.51
CA LEU A 42 -10.30 -7.54 -15.70
C LEU A 42 -10.23 -6.05 -16.04
N ARG A 43 -9.83 -5.72 -17.24
CA ARG A 43 -9.78 -4.35 -17.75
C ARG A 43 -10.69 -4.17 -18.97
N PRO A 44 -11.41 -3.04 -19.03
CA PRO A 44 -11.56 -2.06 -17.96
C PRO A 44 -12.27 -2.63 -16.72
N ASP A 45 -12.00 -2.08 -15.56
CA ASP A 45 -12.70 -2.48 -14.34
C ASP A 45 -14.21 -2.26 -14.50
N PRO A 46 -15.05 -3.25 -14.16
CA PRO A 46 -16.51 -3.13 -14.33
C PRO A 46 -17.12 -1.93 -13.61
N VAL A 47 -16.57 -1.56 -12.45
CA VAL A 47 -17.00 -0.39 -11.67
C VAL A 47 -16.61 0.91 -12.39
N ALA A 48 -15.40 0.96 -12.95
CA ALA A 48 -14.89 2.13 -13.67
C ALA A 48 -15.64 2.41 -14.98
N LEU A 49 -16.16 1.36 -15.65
CA LEU A 49 -16.97 1.52 -16.87
C LEU A 49 -18.26 2.33 -16.68
N THR A 50 -18.78 2.31 -15.47
CA THR A 50 -20.09 2.92 -15.15
C THR A 50 -19.98 4.28 -14.47
N GLY A 51 -18.76 4.69 -14.05
CA GLY A 51 -18.57 5.86 -13.16
C GLY A 51 -18.52 7.22 -13.85
N LYS A 52 -18.43 7.31 -15.18
CA LYS A 52 -18.19 8.58 -15.90
C LYS A 52 -19.37 9.10 -16.75
N VAL A 53 -20.43 8.34 -16.89
CA VAL A 53 -21.57 8.69 -17.78
C VAL A 53 -22.88 8.38 -17.05
N GLY A 54 -23.94 9.14 -17.31
CA GLY A 54 -25.24 8.91 -16.70
C GLY A 54 -25.75 7.47 -16.91
N GLN A 55 -26.02 6.74 -15.86
CA GLN A 55 -26.41 5.32 -15.88
C GLN A 55 -27.60 5.02 -16.80
N ARG A 56 -28.52 5.98 -17.00
CA ARG A 56 -29.67 5.86 -17.91
C ARG A 56 -29.24 5.85 -19.38
N ASP A 57 -28.29 6.69 -19.76
CA ASP A 57 -27.78 6.78 -21.12
C ASP A 57 -26.96 5.54 -21.50
N ILE A 58 -26.14 5.06 -20.57
CA ILE A 58 -25.38 3.83 -20.75
C ILE A 58 -26.32 2.65 -20.94
N ALA A 59 -27.34 2.52 -20.10
CA ALA A 59 -28.33 1.45 -20.17
C ALA A 59 -29.03 1.44 -21.54
N ARG A 60 -29.48 2.59 -22.01
CA ARG A 60 -30.12 2.73 -23.32
C ARG A 60 -29.19 2.34 -24.47
N ARG A 61 -27.93 2.82 -24.46
CA ARG A 61 -26.93 2.49 -25.49
C ARG A 61 -26.58 1.01 -25.53
N ALA A 62 -26.52 0.37 -24.38
CA ALA A 62 -26.17 -1.02 -24.25
C ALA A 62 -27.36 -1.99 -24.42
N GLY A 63 -28.59 -1.48 -24.54
CA GLY A 63 -29.79 -2.33 -24.53
C GLY A 63 -29.98 -3.09 -23.21
N LEU A 64 -29.47 -2.54 -22.10
CA LEU A 64 -29.54 -3.13 -20.76
C LEU A 64 -30.53 -2.38 -19.87
N SER A 65 -31.08 -3.07 -18.87
CA SER A 65 -31.87 -2.38 -17.85
C SER A 65 -30.96 -1.50 -16.97
N ARG A 66 -31.53 -0.41 -16.43
CA ARG A 66 -30.82 0.42 -15.46
C ARG A 66 -30.34 -0.39 -14.23
N ALA A 67 -31.17 -1.33 -13.78
CA ALA A 67 -30.80 -2.22 -12.66
C ALA A 67 -29.56 -3.05 -12.96
N THR A 68 -29.42 -3.55 -14.21
CA THR A 68 -28.24 -4.29 -14.67
C THR A 68 -26.99 -3.39 -14.66
N VAL A 69 -27.10 -2.14 -15.13
CA VAL A 69 -25.97 -1.19 -15.11
C VAL A 69 -25.57 -0.84 -13.68
N VAL A 70 -26.53 -0.64 -12.78
CA VAL A 70 -26.27 -0.41 -11.34
C VAL A 70 -25.57 -1.64 -10.71
N ALA A 71 -26.01 -2.84 -11.04
CA ALA A 71 -25.37 -4.06 -10.55
C ALA A 71 -23.91 -4.17 -11.03
N LEU A 72 -23.63 -3.84 -12.29
CA LEU A 72 -22.26 -3.79 -12.83
C LEU A 72 -21.41 -2.71 -12.15
N ALA A 73 -21.98 -1.55 -11.83
CA ALA A 73 -21.34 -0.48 -11.06
C ALA A 73 -20.94 -0.93 -9.64
N GLY A 74 -21.68 -1.88 -9.06
CA GLY A 74 -21.37 -2.51 -7.79
C GLY A 74 -20.48 -3.75 -7.92
N GLY A 75 -19.86 -4.00 -9.08
CA GLY A 75 -19.05 -5.21 -9.32
C GLY A 75 -19.86 -6.51 -9.40
N LYS A 76 -21.20 -6.41 -9.51
CA LYS A 76 -22.15 -7.52 -9.59
C LYS A 76 -22.67 -7.66 -11.03
N GLY A 77 -23.46 -8.71 -11.30
CA GLY A 77 -24.01 -8.94 -12.62
C GLY A 77 -23.39 -10.16 -13.30
N THR A 78 -23.65 -10.30 -14.61
CA THR A 78 -23.14 -11.42 -15.41
C THR A 78 -21.99 -10.98 -16.31
N ILE A 79 -21.16 -11.94 -16.72
CA ILE A 79 -20.10 -11.71 -17.72
C ILE A 79 -20.72 -11.21 -19.02
N GLN A 80 -21.86 -11.79 -19.42
CA GLN A 80 -22.61 -11.37 -20.62
C GLN A 80 -22.95 -9.87 -20.54
N SER A 81 -23.57 -9.42 -19.44
CA SER A 81 -23.95 -8.01 -19.25
C SER A 81 -22.75 -7.07 -19.29
N TYR A 82 -21.62 -7.50 -18.71
CA TYR A 82 -20.38 -6.73 -18.75
C TYR A 82 -19.84 -6.59 -20.18
N VAL A 83 -19.80 -7.69 -20.95
CA VAL A 83 -19.32 -7.66 -22.33
C VAL A 83 -20.23 -6.82 -23.22
N THR A 84 -21.56 -6.91 -23.04
CA THR A 84 -22.54 -6.09 -23.74
C THR A 84 -22.33 -4.61 -23.46
N LEU A 85 -22.08 -4.25 -22.18
CA LEU A 85 -21.79 -2.88 -21.78
C LEU A 85 -20.49 -2.38 -22.40
N ALA A 86 -19.42 -3.17 -22.34
CA ALA A 86 -18.12 -2.81 -22.90
C ALA A 86 -18.21 -2.58 -24.42
N ALA A 87 -18.94 -3.43 -25.13
CA ALA A 87 -19.18 -3.28 -26.58
C ALA A 87 -19.91 -1.98 -26.89
N ALA A 88 -20.97 -1.64 -26.15
CA ALA A 88 -21.71 -0.39 -26.31
C ALA A 88 -20.87 0.87 -26.05
N LEU A 89 -19.87 0.76 -25.20
CA LEU A 89 -18.90 1.82 -24.89
C LEU A 89 -17.66 1.79 -25.81
N LYS A 90 -17.61 0.87 -26.78
CA LYS A 90 -16.49 0.67 -27.71
C LYS A 90 -15.17 0.36 -27.00
N VAL A 91 -15.23 -0.40 -25.90
CA VAL A 91 -14.06 -0.82 -25.11
C VAL A 91 -13.89 -2.34 -25.22
N THR A 92 -12.67 -2.78 -25.48
CA THR A 92 -12.37 -4.21 -25.57
C THR A 92 -11.95 -4.76 -24.21
N PRO A 93 -12.72 -5.71 -23.63
CA PRO A 93 -12.33 -6.38 -22.40
C PRO A 93 -11.04 -7.19 -22.58
N ARG A 94 -10.17 -7.13 -21.58
CA ARG A 94 -8.94 -7.94 -21.52
C ARG A 94 -8.62 -8.33 -20.10
N ILE A 95 -7.90 -9.43 -19.95
CA ILE A 95 -7.28 -9.83 -18.68
C ILE A 95 -5.84 -9.32 -18.72
N ALA A 96 -5.44 -8.64 -17.70
CA ALA A 96 -4.09 -8.13 -17.52
C ALA A 96 -3.52 -8.63 -16.20
N GLU A 97 -2.23 -8.86 -16.17
CA GLU A 97 -1.56 -9.00 -14.87
C GLU A 97 -1.87 -7.76 -14.03
N ARG A 98 -2.30 -8.01 -12.84
CA ARG A 98 -2.50 -6.96 -11.86
C ARG A 98 -1.11 -6.41 -11.56
N LYS A 99 -0.75 -5.27 -12.16
CA LYS A 99 0.43 -4.53 -11.72
C LYS A 99 0.19 -4.24 -10.25
N SER A 100 0.76 -5.10 -9.41
CA SER A 100 0.52 -5.07 -7.99
C SER A 100 1.27 -3.88 -7.41
N TYR A 101 0.61 -2.71 -7.46
CA TYR A 101 0.81 -1.75 -6.39
C TYR A 101 0.42 -2.36 -5.03
N SER A 102 -0.36 -3.44 -5.02
CA SER A 102 -0.73 -4.18 -3.81
C SER A 102 0.35 -5.12 -3.29
N ALA A 103 1.35 -5.52 -4.09
CA ALA A 103 2.55 -6.15 -3.55
C ALA A 103 3.37 -5.16 -2.71
N CYS A 104 3.19 -3.85 -2.92
CA CYS A 104 3.71 -2.82 -2.01
C CYS A 104 2.88 -2.65 -0.73
N MET A 105 1.81 -3.41 -0.54
CA MET A 105 0.73 -3.03 0.39
C MET A 105 0.26 -4.15 1.31
N SER A 106 0.76 -5.38 1.21
CA SER A 106 0.45 -6.43 2.18
C SER A 106 1.58 -6.52 3.21
N SER A 107 1.29 -6.10 4.43
CA SER A 107 2.14 -6.29 5.60
C SER A 107 2.39 -7.79 5.93
N ARG A 108 1.72 -8.71 5.23
CA ARG A 108 1.90 -10.16 5.34
C ARG A 108 3.01 -10.72 4.45
N ASP A 109 3.47 -9.95 3.45
CA ASP A 109 4.58 -10.37 2.61
C ASP A 109 5.89 -10.09 3.36
N GLN A 110 6.61 -11.16 3.72
CA GLN A 110 7.99 -11.08 4.22
C GLN A 110 8.92 -10.28 3.28
N ALA A 111 8.47 -10.00 2.06
CA ALA A 111 9.17 -9.22 1.04
C ALA A 111 9.46 -7.76 1.45
N TRP A 112 8.72 -7.19 2.41
CA TRP A 112 8.91 -5.80 2.85
C TRP A 112 9.55 -5.67 4.22
N GLN A 113 10.16 -6.74 4.72
CA GLN A 113 10.93 -6.68 5.96
C GLN A 113 12.12 -5.75 5.80
N THR A 114 12.29 -4.85 6.75
CA THR A 114 13.41 -3.92 6.79
C THR A 114 14.74 -4.68 6.72
N PRO A 115 15.69 -4.28 5.86
CA PRO A 115 16.98 -4.96 5.77
C PRO A 115 17.68 -4.98 7.13
N PRO A 116 18.18 -6.16 7.59
CA PRO A 116 18.85 -6.28 8.89
C PRO A 116 20.07 -5.36 9.04
N SER A 117 20.81 -5.11 7.95
CA SER A 117 21.92 -4.16 7.93
C SER A 117 21.49 -2.73 8.23
N LEU A 118 20.32 -2.30 7.74
CA LEU A 118 19.80 -0.98 8.03
C LEU A 118 19.39 -0.85 9.49
N LEU A 119 18.69 -1.86 10.05
CA LEU A 119 18.34 -1.91 11.47
C LEU A 119 19.59 -1.87 12.36
N ALA A 120 20.62 -2.65 12.01
CA ALA A 120 21.88 -2.68 12.74
C ALA A 120 22.58 -1.30 12.74
N SER A 121 22.63 -0.60 11.61
CA SER A 121 23.20 0.74 11.50
C SER A 121 22.44 1.75 12.35
N ILE A 122 21.11 1.69 12.35
CA ILE A 122 20.25 2.56 13.16
C ILE A 122 20.48 2.31 14.64
N LEU A 123 20.45 1.05 15.09
CA LEU A 123 20.65 0.67 16.48
C LEU A 123 22.05 1.02 16.98
N GLN A 124 23.08 0.80 16.16
CA GLN A 124 24.44 1.19 16.48
C GLN A 124 24.56 2.71 16.67
N ALA A 125 23.96 3.51 15.80
CA ALA A 125 23.93 4.98 15.92
C ALA A 125 23.16 5.43 17.17
N ALA A 126 22.12 4.70 17.56
CA ALA A 126 21.35 4.94 18.78
C ALA A 126 22.08 4.47 20.07
N GLY A 127 23.17 3.72 19.96
CA GLY A 127 23.85 3.10 21.09
C GLY A 127 22.99 2.03 21.80
N ARG A 128 22.13 1.33 21.04
CA ARG A 128 21.16 0.35 21.54
C ARG A 128 21.35 -1.00 20.82
N SER A 129 20.94 -2.07 21.48
CA SER A 129 20.87 -3.42 20.89
C SER A 129 19.52 -3.73 20.28
N GLU A 130 18.47 -3.05 20.76
CA GLU A 130 17.08 -3.23 20.32
C GLU A 130 16.26 -1.96 20.55
N PHE A 131 15.13 -1.86 19.86
CA PHE A 131 14.12 -0.83 20.08
C PHE A 131 13.25 -1.19 21.30
N ASP A 132 12.59 -0.19 21.88
CA ASP A 132 11.62 -0.46 22.96
C ASP A 132 10.32 -1.03 22.39
N LEU A 133 9.95 -0.62 21.16
CA LEU A 133 8.69 -1.03 20.52
C LEU A 133 8.79 -1.10 18.99
N ASP A 134 8.18 -2.16 18.40
CA ASP A 134 7.72 -2.24 17.02
C ASP A 134 6.19 -2.35 17.01
N PRO A 135 5.43 -1.25 16.75
CA PRO A 135 3.98 -1.24 16.87
C PRO A 135 3.24 -1.84 15.65
N CYS A 136 3.95 -2.27 14.62
CA CYS A 136 3.38 -2.83 13.40
C CYS A 136 4.13 -4.05 12.88
N SER A 137 4.58 -4.89 13.81
CA SER A 137 5.30 -6.12 13.48
C SER A 137 4.39 -7.10 12.72
N PRO A 138 4.89 -7.75 11.67
CA PRO A 138 4.12 -8.77 10.95
C PRO A 138 3.88 -10.04 11.80
N LEU A 139 4.75 -10.31 12.78
CA LEU A 139 4.74 -11.49 13.65
C LEU A 139 5.17 -11.09 15.07
N SER A 140 4.75 -11.85 16.05
CA SER A 140 5.16 -11.67 17.46
C SER A 140 6.68 -11.86 17.68
N ASP A 141 7.32 -12.64 16.82
CA ASP A 141 8.77 -12.86 16.72
C ASP A 141 9.38 -12.19 15.49
N GLY A 142 8.81 -11.05 15.10
CA GLY A 142 9.17 -10.32 13.87
C GLY A 142 10.65 -9.93 13.76
N PRO A 143 11.08 -9.52 12.55
CA PRO A 143 12.49 -9.33 12.22
C PRO A 143 13.13 -8.08 12.84
N VAL A 144 12.31 -7.16 13.37
CA VAL A 144 12.82 -5.96 14.03
C VAL A 144 13.24 -6.32 15.44
N PRO A 145 14.51 -6.06 15.85
CA PRO A 145 14.95 -6.23 17.21
C PRO A 145 14.23 -5.24 18.14
N ALA A 146 13.21 -5.67 18.85
CA ALA A 146 12.44 -4.85 19.77
C ALA A 146 12.01 -5.63 21.01
N LEU A 147 11.97 -4.95 22.18
CA LEU A 147 11.49 -5.51 23.45
C LEU A 147 10.00 -5.90 23.35
N VAL A 148 9.21 -5.03 22.76
CA VAL A 148 7.77 -5.22 22.56
C VAL A 148 7.47 -5.17 21.07
N ARG A 149 6.65 -6.13 20.60
CA ARG A 149 6.14 -6.15 19.21
C ARG A 149 4.64 -6.29 19.24
N TRP A 150 3.96 -5.38 18.54
CA TRP A 150 2.52 -5.48 18.33
C TRP A 150 2.22 -5.91 16.90
N THR A 151 1.33 -6.85 16.79
CA THR A 151 0.84 -7.41 15.53
C THR A 151 -0.47 -6.72 15.12
N GLU A 152 -1.01 -7.10 13.96
CA GLU A 152 -2.32 -6.62 13.51
C GLU A 152 -3.45 -6.86 14.55
N SER A 153 -3.35 -7.93 15.33
CA SER A 153 -4.33 -8.25 16.38
C SER A 153 -4.26 -7.31 17.60
N ASP A 154 -3.10 -6.69 17.82
CA ASP A 154 -2.90 -5.77 18.95
C ASP A 154 -3.31 -4.34 18.62
N ASP A 155 -3.48 -4.04 17.32
CA ASP A 155 -3.82 -2.72 16.77
C ASP A 155 -2.95 -1.58 17.33
N GLY A 156 -1.70 -1.56 16.90
CA GLY A 156 -0.72 -0.56 17.37
C GLY A 156 -1.13 0.91 17.16
N LEU A 157 -2.11 1.21 16.30
CA LEU A 157 -2.65 2.56 16.13
C LEU A 157 -3.45 3.03 17.35
N THR A 158 -4.02 2.11 18.11
CA THR A 158 -4.86 2.43 19.30
C THR A 158 -4.07 2.47 20.60
N GLN A 159 -2.85 1.91 20.63
CA GLN A 159 -2.03 1.81 21.83
C GLN A 159 -1.11 3.02 21.99
N PRO A 160 -0.74 3.42 23.24
CA PRO A 160 0.25 4.47 23.48
C PRO A 160 1.67 3.94 23.24
N TRP A 161 2.51 4.71 22.52
CA TRP A 161 3.90 4.33 22.27
C TRP A 161 4.85 5.02 23.27
N ARG A 162 5.92 4.34 23.64
CA ARG A 162 6.91 4.86 24.59
C ARG A 162 8.32 4.43 24.23
N GLY A 163 9.30 5.25 24.62
CA GLY A 163 10.73 4.97 24.41
C GLY A 163 11.17 5.15 22.97
N LEU A 164 12.13 4.35 22.53
CA LEU A 164 12.65 4.33 21.16
C LEU A 164 11.83 3.36 20.31
N VAL A 165 11.05 3.89 19.41
CA VAL A 165 10.10 3.13 18.59
C VAL A 165 10.55 3.06 17.14
N PHE A 166 10.56 1.87 16.56
CA PHE A 166 10.79 1.68 15.12
C PHE A 166 9.49 1.31 14.42
N VAL A 167 9.15 2.03 13.36
CA VAL A 167 7.89 1.87 12.64
C VAL A 167 8.17 1.68 11.16
N ASN A 168 7.91 0.48 10.63
CA ASN A 168 7.80 0.22 9.19
C ASN A 168 6.34 -0.11 8.86
N PRO A 169 5.48 0.88 8.72
CA PRO A 169 4.04 0.66 8.65
C PRO A 169 3.63 0.03 7.33
N PRO A 170 2.44 -0.60 7.25
CA PRO A 170 1.91 -1.06 5.99
C PRO A 170 1.71 0.12 5.03
N TYR A 171 2.30 0.06 3.82
CA TYR A 171 2.21 1.12 2.80
C TYR A 171 0.86 1.10 2.06
N SER A 172 -0.21 1.03 2.83
CA SER A 172 -1.60 0.93 2.39
C SER A 172 -2.34 2.28 2.51
N ARG A 173 -3.65 2.25 2.41
CA ARG A 173 -4.50 3.41 2.71
C ARG A 173 -4.40 3.87 4.17
N SER A 174 -3.89 3.01 5.06
CA SER A 174 -3.67 3.34 6.47
C SER A 174 -2.36 4.10 6.73
N LEU A 175 -1.44 4.19 5.76
CA LEU A 175 -0.15 4.88 5.94
C LEU A 175 -0.28 6.31 6.52
N PRO A 176 -1.23 7.15 6.06
CA PRO A 176 -1.41 8.47 6.66
C PRO A 176 -1.72 8.45 8.15
N HIS A 177 -2.49 7.47 8.62
CA HIS A 177 -2.83 7.31 10.04
C HIS A 177 -1.60 6.91 10.87
N TRP A 178 -0.78 5.99 10.32
CA TRP A 178 0.48 5.60 10.96
C TRP A 178 1.44 6.78 11.10
N VAL A 179 1.60 7.60 10.05
CA VAL A 179 2.52 8.75 10.08
C VAL A 179 1.98 9.85 11.02
N ALA A 180 0.68 10.08 11.04
CA ALA A 180 0.07 11.00 12.01
C ALA A 180 0.27 10.51 13.45
N LYS A 181 0.16 9.20 13.69
CA LYS A 181 0.43 8.57 14.99
C LYS A 181 1.90 8.72 15.39
N CYS A 182 2.85 8.52 14.46
CA CYS A 182 4.28 8.76 14.74
C CYS A 182 4.51 10.17 15.32
N ARG A 183 3.95 11.19 14.68
CA ARG A 183 4.05 12.56 15.16
C ARG A 183 3.40 12.74 16.53
N ALA A 184 2.16 12.30 16.69
CA ALA A 184 1.42 12.45 17.95
C ALA A 184 2.12 11.79 19.14
N GLU A 185 2.71 10.61 18.94
CA GLU A 185 3.44 9.92 20.01
C GLU A 185 4.80 10.57 20.31
N ALA A 186 5.44 11.17 19.30
CA ALA A 186 6.65 11.96 19.52
C ALA A 186 6.34 13.26 20.28
N ASP A 187 5.24 13.93 19.97
CA ASP A 187 4.75 15.09 20.73
C ASP A 187 4.41 14.70 22.19
N ALA A 188 4.07 13.43 22.44
CA ALA A 188 3.86 12.86 23.78
C ALA A 188 5.15 12.36 24.46
N GLY A 189 6.32 12.51 23.84
CA GLY A 189 7.63 12.24 24.44
C GLY A 189 8.31 10.92 24.03
N ALA A 190 7.77 10.18 23.06
CA ALA A 190 8.47 9.05 22.48
C ALA A 190 9.48 9.52 21.41
N VAL A 191 10.50 8.69 21.12
CA VAL A 191 11.42 8.90 19.99
C VAL A 191 11.04 7.92 18.89
N ILE A 192 10.63 8.43 17.75
CA ILE A 192 10.08 7.60 16.68
C ILE A 192 11.02 7.59 15.47
N ILE A 193 11.34 6.41 15.00
CA ILE A 193 12.08 6.18 13.76
C ILE A 193 11.16 5.45 12.76
N GLY A 194 10.67 6.19 11.78
CA GLY A 194 9.77 5.66 10.74
C GLY A 194 10.51 5.35 9.44
N LEU A 195 10.36 4.15 8.90
CA LEU A 195 10.76 3.82 7.53
C LEU A 195 9.55 3.95 6.63
N VAL A 196 9.54 4.95 5.75
CA VAL A 196 8.38 5.28 4.92
C VAL A 196 8.77 5.53 3.45
N PRO A 197 7.86 5.37 2.48
CA PRO A 197 8.11 5.80 1.11
C PRO A 197 8.23 7.33 1.04
N SER A 198 9.23 7.84 0.30
CA SER A 198 9.45 9.28 0.11
C SER A 198 8.41 9.88 -0.84
N ARG A 199 7.17 10.00 -0.37
CA ARG A 199 6.06 10.59 -1.14
C ARG A 199 5.86 12.05 -0.74
N THR A 200 6.82 12.88 -1.11
CA THR A 200 6.92 14.28 -0.71
C THR A 200 5.80 15.18 -1.25
N ASP A 201 5.03 14.70 -2.21
CA ASP A 201 3.88 15.37 -2.82
C ASP A 201 2.54 15.09 -2.09
N THR A 202 2.55 14.23 -1.08
CA THR A 202 1.32 13.80 -0.41
C THR A 202 0.97 14.70 0.77
N ARG A 203 -0.35 14.83 1.03
CA ARG A 203 -0.86 15.59 2.16
C ARG A 203 -0.29 15.11 3.50
N TRP A 204 -0.26 13.78 3.73
CA TRP A 204 0.25 13.24 4.99
C TRP A 204 1.74 13.56 5.23
N TRP A 205 2.54 13.71 4.13
CA TRP A 205 3.94 14.13 4.23
C TRP A 205 4.03 15.59 4.70
N HIS A 206 3.26 16.46 4.08
CA HIS A 206 3.24 17.88 4.45
C HIS A 206 2.69 18.12 5.85
N ASP A 207 1.64 17.39 6.24
CA ASP A 207 0.99 17.58 7.53
C ASP A 207 1.84 17.05 8.71
N ASN A 208 2.64 15.99 8.53
CA ASN A 208 3.25 15.28 9.65
C ASN A 208 4.77 15.06 9.55
N VAL A 209 5.39 15.33 8.41
CA VAL A 209 6.84 15.12 8.20
C VAL A 209 7.55 16.42 7.89
N ALA A 210 7.13 17.15 6.86
CA ALA A 210 7.80 18.35 6.39
C ALA A 210 7.86 19.42 7.49
N GLY A 211 9.06 19.80 7.91
CA GLY A 211 9.29 20.76 8.99
C GLY A 211 8.95 20.26 10.41
N GLN A 212 8.44 19.03 10.56
CA GLN A 212 8.03 18.45 11.83
C GLN A 212 8.95 17.32 12.31
N ALA A 213 9.77 16.80 11.41
CA ALA A 213 10.67 15.69 11.66
C ALA A 213 11.94 15.81 10.83
N ASP A 214 13.00 15.19 11.28
CA ASP A 214 14.22 15.00 10.50
C ASP A 214 14.02 13.92 9.48
N VAL A 215 14.44 14.16 8.24
CA VAL A 215 14.30 13.23 7.13
C VAL A 215 15.66 12.81 6.62
N ILE A 216 15.93 11.51 6.61
CA ILE A 216 17.14 10.94 5.99
C ILE A 216 16.71 10.27 4.70
N ALA A 217 16.96 10.95 3.57
CA ALA A 217 16.69 10.42 2.24
C ALA A 217 17.75 9.38 1.88
N LEU A 218 17.34 8.13 1.76
CA LEU A 218 18.23 7.02 1.49
C LEU A 218 18.71 7.02 0.04
N ARG A 219 20.00 6.79 -0.16
CA ARG A 219 20.56 6.66 -1.51
C ARG A 219 20.16 5.32 -2.11
N GLY A 220 19.55 5.37 -3.30
CA GLY A 220 19.12 4.18 -4.03
C GLY A 220 17.79 3.62 -3.53
N ARG A 221 17.52 2.37 -3.88
CA ARG A 221 16.28 1.67 -3.53
C ARG A 221 16.58 0.54 -2.57
N LEU A 222 15.82 0.44 -1.50
CA LEU A 222 15.96 -0.67 -0.56
C LEU A 222 15.56 -1.99 -1.21
N LYS A 223 16.26 -3.05 -0.80
CA LYS A 223 15.90 -4.44 -1.09
C LYS A 223 15.32 -5.03 0.19
N PHE A 224 14.00 -5.16 0.21
CA PHE A 224 13.29 -5.68 1.37
C PHE A 224 13.33 -7.22 1.41
N GLY A 225 13.27 -7.80 2.61
CA GLY A 225 13.09 -9.24 2.82
C GLY A 225 14.17 -10.14 2.22
N GLY A 226 15.39 -9.63 2.02
CA GLY A 226 16.46 -10.42 1.37
C GLY A 226 16.23 -10.68 -0.13
N GLY A 227 15.23 -10.06 -0.72
CA GLY A 227 14.90 -10.19 -2.15
C GLY A 227 15.98 -9.62 -3.07
N THR A 228 16.04 -10.13 -4.30
CA THR A 228 16.94 -9.63 -5.36
C THR A 228 16.46 -8.34 -5.98
N SER A 229 15.16 -8.07 -5.91
CA SER A 229 14.52 -6.89 -6.52
C SER A 229 14.49 -5.70 -5.59
N SER A 230 14.81 -4.52 -6.13
CA SER A 230 14.70 -3.26 -5.42
C SER A 230 13.25 -2.80 -5.30
N ALA A 231 12.92 -2.07 -4.22
CA ALA A 231 11.61 -1.44 -4.06
C ALA A 231 11.26 -0.56 -5.27
N PRO A 232 10.01 -0.51 -5.70
CA PRO A 232 9.57 0.33 -6.83
C PRO A 232 9.50 1.82 -6.48
N PHE A 233 9.76 2.20 -5.23
CA PHE A 233 9.70 3.56 -4.70
C PHE A 233 10.95 3.91 -3.90
N PRO A 234 11.30 5.19 -3.78
CA PRO A 234 12.33 5.65 -2.86
C PRO A 234 11.82 5.55 -1.42
N SER A 235 12.75 5.32 -0.47
CA SER A 235 12.44 5.26 0.94
C SER A 235 13.19 6.35 1.70
N ALA A 236 12.59 6.81 2.80
CA ALA A 236 13.22 7.70 3.75
C ALA A 236 13.09 7.12 5.17
N ILE A 237 14.09 7.41 6.00
CA ILE A 237 13.96 7.31 7.44
C ILE A 237 13.51 8.68 7.92
N VAL A 238 12.46 8.69 8.71
CA VAL A 238 11.92 9.91 9.31
C VAL A 238 12.01 9.78 10.82
N ILE A 239 12.57 10.79 11.48
CA ILE A 239 12.84 10.77 12.92
C ILE A 239 12.10 11.93 13.57
N TRP A 240 11.22 11.60 14.49
CA TRP A 240 10.51 12.55 15.34
C TRP A 240 11.02 12.45 16.77
N GLY A 241 11.15 13.58 17.44
CA GLY A 241 11.42 13.65 18.89
C GLY A 241 12.89 13.72 19.28
N ASP A 242 13.85 13.40 18.38
CA ASP A 242 15.28 13.46 18.71
C ASP A 242 16.16 13.86 17.52
N PRO A 243 16.42 15.17 17.31
CA PRO A 243 17.29 15.66 16.24
C PRO A 243 18.75 15.18 16.35
N GLN A 244 19.24 14.96 17.57
CA GLN A 244 20.62 14.51 17.78
C GLN A 244 20.79 13.03 17.33
N LEU A 245 19.78 12.21 17.60
CA LEU A 245 19.73 10.84 17.09
C LEU A 245 19.64 10.83 15.56
N ALA A 246 18.86 11.75 14.97
CA ALA A 246 18.75 11.86 13.51
C ALA A 246 20.11 12.14 12.86
N GLU A 247 20.91 13.05 13.42
CA GLU A 247 22.24 13.37 12.95
C GLU A 247 23.19 12.16 13.05
N LYS A 248 23.17 11.43 14.16
CA LYS A 248 23.96 10.20 14.33
C LYS A 248 23.58 9.13 13.32
N ILE A 249 22.28 8.91 13.09
CA ILE A 249 21.80 7.92 12.11
C ILE A 249 22.18 8.35 10.69
N ALA A 250 22.05 9.64 10.34
CA ALA A 250 22.45 10.15 9.04
C ALA A 250 23.94 9.91 8.79
N SER A 251 24.80 10.15 9.79
CA SER A 251 26.23 9.92 9.71
C SER A 251 26.61 8.43 9.56
N ALA A 252 25.78 7.53 10.10
CA ALA A 252 25.96 6.08 9.98
C ALA A 252 25.46 5.49 8.65
N LEU A 253 24.79 6.27 7.80
CA LEU A 253 24.21 5.82 6.53
C LEU A 253 24.89 6.52 5.33
N PRO A 254 25.99 5.97 4.81
CA PRO A 254 26.79 6.61 3.75
C PRO A 254 25.98 6.94 2.50
N GLY A 255 26.14 8.17 2.01
CA GLY A 255 25.48 8.64 0.80
C GLY A 255 24.00 8.99 0.97
N SER A 256 23.45 8.94 2.17
CA SER A 256 22.13 9.51 2.48
C SER A 256 22.19 11.02 2.57
N TRP A 257 21.05 11.66 2.43
CA TRP A 257 20.92 13.11 2.58
C TRP A 257 20.02 13.41 3.78
N HIS A 258 20.55 14.15 4.76
CA HIS A 258 19.84 14.57 5.96
C HIS A 258 19.19 15.95 5.72
N ILE A 259 17.89 16.00 5.93
CA ILE A 259 17.07 17.21 5.88
C ILE A 259 16.56 17.42 7.31
N GLN A 260 17.11 18.44 7.96
CA GLN A 260 16.74 18.77 9.35
C GLN A 260 15.32 19.31 9.45
N ALA A 261 14.64 19.00 10.54
CA ALA A 261 13.37 19.62 10.89
C ALA A 261 13.64 21.12 11.14
N GLN A 262 13.23 21.97 10.21
CA GLN A 262 13.21 23.40 10.41
C GLN A 262 11.77 23.82 10.66
N ALA A 263 11.52 24.51 11.76
CA ALA A 263 10.28 25.23 11.97
C ALA A 263 10.18 26.36 10.92
N ILE A 264 9.75 26.01 9.71
CA ILE A 264 9.41 27.00 8.70
C ILE A 264 8.02 27.51 9.10
N PRO A 265 7.87 28.82 9.46
CA PRO A 265 6.55 29.37 9.67
C PRO A 265 5.82 29.29 8.32
N ILE A 266 4.85 28.38 8.21
CA ILE A 266 3.99 28.30 7.03
C ILE A 266 3.22 29.60 6.98
N LYS A 267 3.60 30.50 6.08
CA LYS A 267 2.74 31.64 5.74
C LYS A 267 1.48 31.05 5.15
N THR A 268 0.41 31.08 5.94
CA THR A 268 -0.93 30.76 5.44
C THR A 268 -1.21 31.76 4.32
N VAL A 269 -1.28 31.26 3.10
CA VAL A 269 -1.78 32.06 1.98
C VAL A 269 -3.27 32.24 2.25
N ALA A 270 -3.66 33.48 2.54
CA ALA A 270 -5.04 33.89 2.80
C ALA A 270 -5.89 33.73 1.52
#